data_9e44a104e6dea986f541001a9d091e78
#
_entry.id   9e44a104e6dea986f541001a9d091e78
#
_cell.length_a   1.000
_cell.length_b   1.000
_cell.length_c   1.000
_cell.angle_alpha   90.00
_cell.angle_beta   90.00
_cell.angle_gamma   90.00
#
_symmetry.space_group_name_H-M   'P 1'
#
loop_
_entity.id
_entity.type
_entity.pdbx_description
1 polymer ?
#
loop_
_entity_poly.entity_id
_entity_poly.type
_entity_poly.pdbx_seq_one_letter_code
_entity_poly.pdbx_strand_id
1 'polypeptide(L)'
;TLWNMVGFQTKLKYGAQTELFRTIPGLENAEFARLGGLHRNTFINSPLVLDRQLRLKDAGHIRFAGQITGCEGYVESSAVGLMAGLMASAQMAGRDWTPPPRTTAFGALLSHITGDAEADTFQPMNVNFGLFPPLHEVKKKQRKEAYTDRAKADFGTWLSTMEAIPA
;
A
#
# COMPACT_ATOMS: atom_id res chain seq x y z
N THR A 1 -13.30 -32.03 3.50
CA THR A 1 -13.29 -30.65 2.94
C THR A 1 -12.91 -29.70 4.03
N LEU A 2 -11.89 -28.85 3.81
CA LEU A 2 -11.50 -27.79 4.75
C LEU A 2 -12.22 -26.50 4.38
N TRP A 3 -12.65 -25.77 5.40
CA TRP A 3 -13.26 -24.44 5.29
C TRP A 3 -12.33 -23.40 5.87
N ASN A 4 -12.32 -22.21 5.30
CA ASN A 4 -11.55 -21.10 5.81
C ASN A 4 -12.48 -20.06 6.46
N MET A 5 -12.22 -19.72 7.72
CA MET A 5 -12.89 -18.62 8.41
C MET A 5 -12.17 -17.31 8.07
N VAL A 6 -12.83 -16.45 7.32
CA VAL A 6 -12.27 -15.16 6.88
C VAL A 6 -12.66 -14.05 7.85
N GLY A 7 -11.71 -13.15 8.18
CA GLY A 7 -11.95 -12.02 9.07
C GLY A 7 -11.82 -12.33 10.57
N PHE A 8 -11.49 -13.56 10.93
CA PHE A 8 -11.31 -13.97 12.33
C PHE A 8 -9.85 -13.85 12.81
N GLN A 9 -9.29 -12.69 12.65
CA GLN A 9 -7.95 -12.39 13.16
C GLN A 9 -8.04 -11.94 14.62
N THR A 10 -7.26 -12.58 15.51
CA THR A 10 -7.31 -12.29 16.94
C THR A 10 -5.94 -12.39 17.60
N LYS A 11 -5.77 -11.68 18.72
CA LYS A 11 -4.60 -11.76 19.60
C LYS A 11 -4.77 -12.83 20.68
N LEU A 12 -5.89 -13.53 20.72
CA LEU A 12 -6.14 -14.58 21.71
C LEU A 12 -5.16 -15.73 21.55
N LYS A 13 -4.80 -16.37 22.67
CA LYS A 13 -4.07 -17.63 22.66
C LYS A 13 -4.92 -18.73 22.00
N TYR A 14 -4.28 -19.75 21.43
CA TYR A 14 -4.96 -20.78 20.65
C TYR A 14 -6.10 -21.49 21.40
N GLY A 15 -5.92 -21.83 22.69
CA GLY A 15 -7.00 -22.42 23.49
C GLY A 15 -8.22 -21.50 23.58
N ALA A 16 -8.01 -20.22 23.91
CA ALA A 16 -9.10 -19.25 24.01
C ALA A 16 -9.76 -18.99 22.65
N GLN A 17 -9.05 -19.08 21.53
CA GLN A 17 -9.65 -19.00 20.20
C GLN A 17 -10.64 -20.16 19.98
N THR A 18 -10.25 -21.38 20.30
CA THR A 18 -11.09 -22.57 20.15
C THR A 18 -12.37 -22.45 20.98
N GLU A 19 -12.24 -22.05 22.24
CA GLU A 19 -13.39 -21.84 23.13
C GLU A 19 -14.34 -20.77 22.57
N LEU A 20 -13.79 -19.61 22.18
CA LEU A 20 -14.59 -18.52 21.62
C LEU A 20 -15.29 -18.91 20.32
N PHE A 21 -14.57 -19.54 19.38
CA PHE A 21 -15.17 -19.88 18.08
C PHE A 21 -16.26 -20.94 18.19
N ARG A 22 -16.17 -21.83 19.19
CA ARG A 22 -17.23 -22.80 19.47
C ARG A 22 -18.50 -22.21 20.09
N THR A 23 -18.48 -20.94 20.51
CA THR A 23 -19.71 -20.23 20.90
C THR A 23 -20.56 -19.76 19.70
N ILE A 24 -20.01 -19.82 18.50
CA ILE A 24 -20.71 -19.44 17.28
C ILE A 24 -21.67 -20.57 16.88
N PRO A 25 -22.97 -20.27 16.68
CA PRO A 25 -23.95 -21.29 16.27
C PRO A 25 -23.52 -22.05 15.00
N GLY A 26 -23.49 -23.38 15.10
CA GLY A 26 -23.03 -24.27 14.05
C GLY A 26 -21.55 -24.64 14.10
N LEU A 27 -20.75 -24.02 14.99
CA LEU A 27 -19.34 -24.34 15.21
C LEU A 27 -19.05 -25.02 16.57
N GLU A 28 -20.06 -25.43 17.31
CA GLU A 28 -19.94 -25.97 18.67
C GLU A 28 -18.99 -27.18 18.72
N ASN A 29 -19.00 -28.01 17.68
CA ASN A 29 -18.17 -29.20 17.56
C ASN A 29 -17.08 -29.07 16.47
N ALA A 30 -16.76 -27.84 16.05
CA ALA A 30 -15.78 -27.64 15.01
C ALA A 30 -14.38 -28.11 15.43
N GLU A 31 -13.69 -28.79 14.53
CA GLU A 31 -12.26 -29.10 14.66
C GLU A 31 -11.45 -28.11 13.83
N PHE A 32 -10.52 -27.42 14.49
CA PHE A 32 -9.69 -26.40 13.85
C PHE A 32 -8.36 -27.03 13.42
N ALA A 33 -8.21 -27.27 12.11
CA ALA A 33 -6.96 -27.79 11.56
C ALA A 33 -5.78 -26.82 11.76
N ARG A 34 -6.06 -25.51 11.81
CA ARG A 34 -5.09 -24.47 12.11
C ARG A 34 -5.80 -23.27 12.74
N LEU A 35 -5.26 -22.81 13.85
CA LEU A 35 -5.63 -21.53 14.47
C LEU A 35 -4.68 -20.44 13.99
N GLY A 36 -5.18 -19.25 13.86
CA GLY A 36 -4.43 -18.11 13.37
C GLY A 36 -4.12 -17.08 14.45
N GLY A 37 -3.06 -16.31 14.22
CA GLY A 37 -2.75 -15.12 14.99
C GLY A 37 -2.75 -13.89 14.09
N LEU A 38 -2.81 -12.72 14.70
CA LEU A 38 -2.57 -11.47 14.00
C LEU A 38 -1.12 -11.47 13.49
N HIS A 39 -0.96 -11.48 12.18
CA HIS A 39 0.34 -11.29 11.57
C HIS A 39 0.72 -9.80 11.70
N ARG A 40 1.88 -9.54 12.27
CA ARG A 40 2.50 -8.23 12.22
C ARG A 40 3.61 -8.29 11.19
N ASN A 41 3.45 -7.54 10.12
CA ASN A 41 4.52 -7.32 9.18
C ASN A 41 5.46 -6.25 9.73
N THR A 42 6.75 -6.51 9.67
CA THR A 42 7.76 -5.49 10.00
C THR A 42 7.74 -4.40 8.93
N PHE A 43 7.68 -3.16 9.36
CA PHE A 43 7.78 -1.99 8.50
C PHE A 43 8.62 -0.90 9.18
N ILE A 44 9.19 -0.03 8.37
CA ILE A 44 9.91 1.16 8.83
C ILE A 44 8.96 2.36 8.87
N ASN A 45 9.26 3.36 9.69
CA ASN A 45 8.52 4.61 9.66
C ASN A 45 8.95 5.43 8.43
N SER A 46 8.45 5.03 7.27
CA SER A 46 8.89 5.55 5.97
C SER A 46 8.73 7.06 5.82
N PRO A 47 7.64 7.72 6.25
CA PRO A 47 7.54 9.17 6.20
C PRO A 47 8.68 9.90 6.91
N LEU A 48 9.20 9.29 7.99
CA LEU A 48 10.31 9.86 8.75
C LEU A 48 11.64 9.65 8.04
N VAL A 49 11.90 8.44 7.54
CA VAL A 49 13.26 8.01 7.14
C VAL A 49 13.50 7.98 5.64
N LEU A 50 12.46 7.94 4.80
CA LEU A 50 12.60 7.90 3.35
C LEU A 50 12.34 9.25 2.69
N ASP A 51 13.07 9.52 1.62
CA ASP A 51 12.77 10.60 0.69
C ASP A 51 11.72 10.16 -0.36
N ARG A 52 11.31 11.09 -1.24
CA ARG A 52 10.33 10.82 -2.30
C ARG A 52 10.80 9.84 -3.38
N GLN A 53 12.06 9.45 -3.34
CA GLN A 53 12.62 8.41 -4.22
C GLN A 53 12.86 7.10 -3.47
N LEU A 54 12.20 6.91 -2.32
CA LEU A 54 12.30 5.72 -1.47
C LEU A 54 13.71 5.47 -0.92
N ARG A 55 14.60 6.47 -0.92
CA ARG A 55 15.95 6.38 -0.39
C ARG A 55 15.97 6.78 1.07
N LEU A 56 16.85 6.16 1.84
CA LEU A 56 17.17 6.66 3.18
C LEU A 56 17.71 8.09 3.09
N LYS A 57 17.14 9.00 3.88
CA LYS A 57 17.56 10.41 3.94
C LYS A 57 19.04 10.55 4.31
N ASP A 58 19.51 9.69 5.23
CA ASP A 58 20.89 9.71 5.72
C ASP A 58 21.84 8.80 4.92
N ALA A 59 21.32 7.99 3.99
CA ALA A 59 22.11 7.06 3.16
C ALA A 59 21.46 6.90 1.77
N GLY A 60 21.55 7.93 0.96
CA GLY A 60 20.87 8.03 -0.34
C GLY A 60 21.21 6.95 -1.38
N HIS A 61 22.21 6.10 -1.11
CA HIS A 61 22.52 4.93 -1.91
C HIS A 61 21.70 3.69 -1.54
N ILE A 62 20.94 3.72 -0.42
CA ILE A 62 20.07 2.65 0.04
C ILE A 62 18.63 3.03 -0.25
N ARG A 63 17.89 2.13 -0.90
CA ARG A 63 16.49 2.30 -1.25
C ARG A 63 15.66 1.14 -0.71
N PHE A 64 14.47 1.44 -0.22
CA PHE A 64 13.51 0.45 0.26
C PHE A 64 12.32 0.33 -0.69
N ALA A 65 11.76 -0.87 -0.79
CA ALA A 65 10.61 -1.14 -1.64
C ALA A 65 9.71 -2.23 -1.05
N GLY A 66 8.46 -2.22 -1.47
CA GLY A 66 7.48 -3.21 -1.05
C GLY A 66 6.97 -3.03 0.38
N GLN A 67 6.50 -4.10 0.98
CA GLN A 67 5.78 -4.10 2.25
C GLN A 67 6.53 -3.41 3.41
N ILE A 68 7.86 -3.52 3.45
CA ILE A 68 8.68 -2.89 4.50
C ILE A 68 8.53 -1.37 4.53
N THR A 69 8.11 -0.75 3.42
CA THR A 69 7.86 0.69 3.34
C THR A 69 6.50 1.11 3.93
N GLY A 70 5.71 0.19 4.47
CA GLY A 70 4.40 0.48 5.04
C GLY A 70 3.26 0.46 4.02
N CYS A 71 3.44 -0.13 2.84
CA CYS A 71 2.33 -0.50 1.98
C CYS A 71 1.86 -1.93 2.32
N GLU A 72 0.55 -2.16 2.35
CA GLU A 72 -0.04 -3.48 2.49
C GLU A 72 -0.56 -3.98 1.14
N GLY A 73 -0.60 -5.32 1.01
CA GLY A 73 -1.08 -5.99 -0.20
C GLY A 73 0.04 -6.32 -1.19
N TYR A 74 -0.17 -7.43 -1.91
CA TYR A 74 0.80 -7.91 -2.90
C TYR A 74 0.91 -6.98 -4.11
N VAL A 75 -0.21 -6.41 -4.54
CA VAL A 75 -0.27 -5.49 -5.68
C VAL A 75 0.45 -4.18 -5.34
N GLU A 76 0.17 -3.62 -4.17
CA GLU A 76 0.84 -2.42 -3.66
C GLU A 76 2.34 -2.63 -3.48
N SER A 77 2.74 -3.76 -2.90
CA SER A 77 4.16 -4.09 -2.72
C SER A 77 4.88 -4.23 -4.05
N SER A 78 4.24 -4.87 -5.05
CA SER A 78 4.78 -4.98 -6.41
C SER A 78 4.86 -3.62 -7.10
N ALA A 79 3.85 -2.76 -6.92
CA ALA A 79 3.82 -1.41 -7.45
C ALA A 79 4.95 -0.54 -6.89
N VAL A 80 5.17 -0.58 -5.57
CA VAL A 80 6.28 0.13 -4.91
C VAL A 80 7.63 -0.41 -5.37
N GLY A 81 7.74 -1.74 -5.56
CA GLY A 81 8.93 -2.38 -6.11
C GLY A 81 9.25 -1.91 -7.53
N LEU A 82 8.24 -1.85 -8.40
CA LEU A 82 8.38 -1.35 -9.77
C LEU A 82 8.85 0.11 -9.77
N MET A 83 8.21 0.97 -8.98
CA MET A 83 8.61 2.37 -8.88
C MET A 83 10.05 2.52 -8.38
N ALA A 84 10.45 1.76 -7.36
CA ALA A 84 11.83 1.78 -6.85
C ALA A 84 12.84 1.36 -7.92
N GLY A 85 12.51 0.37 -8.75
CA GLY A 85 13.32 -0.06 -9.87
C GLY A 85 13.46 1.03 -10.95
N LEU A 86 12.36 1.67 -11.33
CA LEU A 86 12.37 2.79 -12.28
C LEU A 86 13.20 3.97 -11.78
N MET A 87 13.04 4.33 -10.49
CA MET A 87 13.84 5.38 -9.86
C MET A 87 15.34 5.04 -9.86
N ALA A 88 15.68 3.79 -9.56
CA ALA A 88 17.08 3.34 -9.55
C ALA A 88 17.68 3.36 -10.96
N SER A 89 16.95 2.88 -11.96
CA SER A 89 17.36 2.89 -13.35
C SER A 89 17.59 4.32 -13.86
N ALA A 90 16.66 5.23 -13.59
CA ALA A 90 16.82 6.64 -13.96
C ALA A 90 18.06 7.27 -13.31
N GLN A 91 18.26 7.03 -12.02
CA GLN A 91 19.42 7.52 -11.28
C GLN A 91 20.74 7.01 -11.88
N MET A 92 20.81 5.71 -12.22
CA MET A 92 22.01 5.11 -12.84
C MET A 92 22.30 5.68 -14.23
N ALA A 93 21.24 6.05 -14.96
CA ALA A 93 21.35 6.69 -16.27
C ALA A 93 21.56 8.22 -16.21
N GLY A 94 21.70 8.80 -15.00
CA GLY A 94 21.82 10.25 -14.82
C GLY A 94 20.59 11.04 -15.25
N ARG A 95 19.42 10.41 -15.24
CA ARG A 95 18.14 10.99 -15.67
C ARG A 95 17.28 11.36 -14.47
N ASP A 96 16.51 12.43 -14.61
CA ASP A 96 15.45 12.74 -13.65
C ASP A 96 14.27 11.80 -13.80
N TRP A 97 13.70 11.39 -12.67
CA TRP A 97 12.49 10.60 -12.63
C TRP A 97 11.36 11.40 -11.96
N THR A 98 10.27 11.57 -12.68
CA THR A 98 9.08 12.25 -12.17
C THR A 98 8.11 11.22 -11.62
N PRO A 99 7.66 11.34 -10.35
CA PRO A 99 6.70 10.42 -9.79
C PRO A 99 5.34 10.53 -10.47
N PRO A 100 4.55 9.43 -10.47
CA PRO A 100 3.16 9.49 -10.93
C PRO A 100 2.37 10.51 -10.11
N PRO A 101 1.38 11.18 -10.72
CA PRO A 101 0.55 12.16 -10.02
C PRO A 101 -0.17 11.56 -8.82
N ARG A 102 -0.34 12.34 -7.74
CA ARG A 102 -1.07 11.94 -6.52
C ARG A 102 -2.53 11.54 -6.77
N THR A 103 -3.08 11.94 -7.89
CA THR A 103 -4.40 11.55 -8.37
C THR A 103 -4.48 10.11 -8.87
N THR A 104 -3.34 9.43 -8.99
CA THR A 104 -3.23 8.01 -9.37
C THR A 104 -2.98 7.13 -8.15
N ALA A 105 -3.27 5.84 -8.25
CA ALA A 105 -3.01 4.89 -7.16
C ALA A 105 -1.52 4.82 -6.79
N PHE A 106 -0.63 4.82 -7.78
CA PHE A 106 0.83 4.84 -7.57
C PHE A 106 1.29 6.11 -6.84
N GLY A 107 0.87 7.28 -7.33
CA GLY A 107 1.28 8.55 -6.74
C GLY A 107 0.69 8.78 -5.35
N ALA A 108 -0.57 8.40 -5.13
CA ALA A 108 -1.22 8.49 -3.82
C ALA A 108 -0.52 7.60 -2.78
N LEU A 109 -0.20 6.35 -3.15
CA LEU A 109 0.52 5.43 -2.26
C LEU A 109 1.95 5.93 -1.97
N LEU A 110 2.68 6.35 -3.01
CA LEU A 110 4.04 6.88 -2.86
C LEU A 110 4.05 8.12 -1.94
N SER A 111 3.11 9.04 -2.12
CA SER A 111 2.98 10.22 -1.26
C SER A 111 2.71 9.85 0.19
N HIS A 112 1.85 8.87 0.44
CA HIS A 112 1.56 8.37 1.78
C HIS A 112 2.81 7.83 2.47
N ILE A 113 3.58 6.96 1.80
CA ILE A 113 4.77 6.33 2.39
C ILE A 113 6.02 7.22 2.42
N THR A 114 6.01 8.38 1.76
CA THR A 114 7.21 9.24 1.69
C THR A 114 7.05 10.64 2.29
N GLY A 115 5.99 10.92 3.01
CA GLY A 115 5.91 12.16 3.77
C GLY A 115 4.57 12.87 3.86
N ASP A 116 3.51 12.39 3.22
CA ASP A 116 2.18 12.99 3.41
C ASP A 116 1.47 12.42 4.66
N ALA A 117 1.88 11.24 5.13
CA ALA A 117 1.42 10.70 6.40
C ALA A 117 2.21 11.30 7.57
N GLU A 118 1.51 11.58 8.67
CA GLU A 118 2.17 11.96 9.91
C GLU A 118 2.96 10.78 10.48
N ALA A 119 4.24 10.99 10.77
CA ALA A 119 5.15 9.95 11.21
C ALA A 119 4.68 9.26 12.52
N ASP A 120 4.09 10.03 13.44
CA ASP A 120 3.66 9.52 14.75
C ASP A 120 2.45 8.58 14.65
N THR A 121 1.62 8.74 13.63
CA THR A 121 0.41 7.93 13.41
C THR A 121 0.51 7.01 12.20
N PHE A 122 1.69 6.95 11.56
CA PHE A 122 1.89 6.13 10.37
C PHE A 122 1.60 4.66 10.61
N GLN A 123 0.72 4.11 9.82
CA GLN A 123 0.38 2.70 9.81
C GLN A 123 0.39 2.15 8.39
N PRO A 124 0.81 0.91 8.20
CA PRO A 124 0.71 0.25 6.91
C PRO A 124 -0.75 0.20 6.43
N MET A 125 -0.94 0.45 5.14
CA MET A 125 -2.26 0.34 4.54
C MET A 125 -2.21 -0.02 3.05
N ASN A 126 -3.33 -0.53 2.56
CA ASN A 126 -3.60 -0.66 1.14
C ASN A 126 -3.93 0.69 0.53
N VAL A 127 -3.71 0.82 -0.78
CA VAL A 127 -4.19 1.99 -1.51
C VAL A 127 -5.71 2.10 -1.41
N ASN A 128 -6.20 3.30 -1.11
CA ASN A 128 -7.63 3.57 -1.00
C ASN A 128 -7.92 5.02 -1.37
N PHE A 129 -9.18 5.34 -1.65
CA PHE A 129 -9.57 6.69 -2.10
C PHE A 129 -9.33 7.80 -1.07
N GLY A 130 -9.09 7.47 0.21
CA GLY A 130 -8.73 8.45 1.23
C GLY A 130 -7.33 9.04 1.03
N LEU A 131 -6.45 8.36 0.29
CA LEU A 131 -5.11 8.82 -0.05
C LEU A 131 -5.07 9.79 -1.25
N PHE A 132 -6.16 9.83 -2.03
CA PHE A 132 -6.23 10.67 -3.22
C PHE A 132 -6.61 12.10 -2.85
N PRO A 133 -6.11 13.11 -3.58
CA PRO A 133 -6.61 14.47 -3.44
C PRO A 133 -8.12 14.52 -3.64
N PRO A 134 -8.86 15.23 -2.78
CA PRO A 134 -10.32 15.23 -2.81
C PRO A 134 -10.88 15.70 -4.16
N LEU A 135 -12.08 15.21 -4.46
CA LEU A 135 -12.89 15.73 -5.55
C LEU A 135 -13.88 16.73 -4.98
N HIS A 136 -13.94 17.91 -5.57
CA HIS A 136 -14.92 18.95 -5.23
C HIS A 136 -16.17 18.79 -6.10
N GLU A 137 -17.35 19.08 -5.53
CA GLU A 137 -18.64 19.15 -6.25
C GLU A 137 -19.12 17.85 -6.93
N VAL A 138 -18.61 16.67 -6.52
CA VAL A 138 -19.05 15.40 -7.08
C VAL A 138 -20.04 14.70 -6.15
N LYS A 139 -21.20 14.29 -6.69
CA LYS A 139 -22.23 13.55 -5.94
C LYS A 139 -21.66 12.21 -5.42
N LYS A 140 -22.06 11.81 -4.21
CA LYS A 140 -21.56 10.59 -3.54
C LYS A 140 -21.61 9.34 -4.44
N LYS A 141 -22.69 9.16 -5.21
CA LYS A 141 -22.86 8.00 -6.12
C LYS A 141 -21.87 7.98 -7.30
N GLN A 142 -21.38 9.13 -7.74
CA GLN A 142 -20.48 9.27 -8.88
C GLN A 142 -19.01 9.40 -8.47
N ARG A 143 -18.75 9.50 -7.15
CA ARG A 143 -17.42 9.80 -6.64
C ARG A 143 -16.37 8.74 -7.01
N LYS A 144 -16.73 7.45 -6.95
CA LYS A 144 -15.82 6.35 -7.30
C LYS A 144 -15.41 6.41 -8.78
N GLU A 145 -16.37 6.60 -9.67
CA GLU A 145 -16.14 6.74 -11.10
C GLU A 145 -15.27 7.96 -11.41
N ALA A 146 -15.61 9.12 -10.86
CA ALA A 146 -14.84 10.34 -11.03
C ALA A 146 -13.38 10.24 -10.55
N TYR A 147 -13.11 9.54 -9.43
CA TYR A 147 -11.74 9.25 -9.01
C TYR A 147 -11.01 8.39 -10.03
N THR A 148 -11.68 7.35 -10.52
CA THR A 148 -11.09 6.40 -11.49
C THR A 148 -10.78 7.08 -12.82
N ASP A 149 -11.70 7.90 -13.32
CA ASP A 149 -11.54 8.61 -14.61
C ASP A 149 -10.42 9.64 -14.52
N ARG A 150 -10.38 10.43 -13.45
CA ARG A 150 -9.26 11.34 -13.17
C ARG A 150 -7.93 10.60 -13.12
N ALA A 151 -7.88 9.49 -12.38
CA ALA A 151 -6.66 8.71 -12.25
C ALA A 151 -6.18 8.14 -13.59
N LYS A 152 -7.09 7.65 -14.43
CA LYS A 152 -6.75 7.14 -15.77
C LYS A 152 -6.21 8.24 -16.68
N ALA A 153 -6.86 9.40 -16.71
CA ALA A 153 -6.43 10.54 -17.53
C ALA A 153 -5.03 11.02 -17.11
N ASP A 154 -4.82 11.24 -15.82
CA ASP A 154 -3.57 11.75 -15.27
C ASP A 154 -2.43 10.73 -15.43
N PHE A 155 -2.73 9.43 -15.27
CA PHE A 155 -1.76 8.37 -15.48
C PHE A 155 -1.35 8.25 -16.95
N GLY A 156 -2.30 8.35 -17.89
CA GLY A 156 -2.02 8.36 -19.32
C GLY A 156 -1.13 9.54 -19.72
N THR A 157 -1.39 10.74 -19.19
CA THR A 157 -0.54 11.92 -19.38
C THR A 157 0.86 11.68 -18.84
N TRP A 158 0.97 11.14 -17.64
CA TRP A 158 2.28 10.81 -17.03
C TRP A 158 3.06 9.79 -17.86
N LEU A 159 2.43 8.71 -18.32
CA LEU A 159 3.08 7.71 -19.18
C LEU A 159 3.64 8.33 -20.46
N SER A 160 2.90 9.21 -21.10
CA SER A 160 3.38 9.91 -22.31
C SER A 160 4.64 10.74 -22.05
N THR A 161 4.79 11.30 -20.85
CA THR A 161 6.03 12.01 -20.48
C THR A 161 7.19 11.07 -20.26
N MET A 162 6.95 9.84 -19.78
CA MET A 162 7.99 8.83 -19.57
C MET A 162 8.48 8.21 -20.88
N GLU A 163 7.58 8.01 -21.85
CA GLU A 163 7.91 7.49 -23.19
C GLU A 163 8.71 8.48 -24.02
N ALA A 164 8.56 9.78 -23.77
CA ALA A 164 9.29 10.84 -24.45
C ALA A 164 10.77 10.94 -23.99
N ILE A 165 11.21 10.14 -23.01
CA ILE A 165 12.59 10.12 -22.53
C ILE A 165 13.37 9.11 -23.39
N PRO A 166 14.33 9.54 -24.25
CA PRO A 166 15.11 8.62 -25.06
C PRO A 166 15.87 7.60 -24.20
N ALA A 167 16.01 6.39 -24.73
CA ALA A 167 16.72 5.30 -24.06
C ALA A 167 18.20 5.62 -23.86
#